data_c49c000f2d8a62299a4c41e50d300359
#
_entry.id   c49c000f2d8a62299a4c41e50d300359
#
_cell.length_a   1.000
_cell.length_b   1.000
_cell.length_c   1.000
_cell.angle_alpha   90.00
_cell.angle_beta   90.00
_cell.angle_gamma   90.00
#
_symmetry.space_group_name_H-M   'P 1'
#
loop_
_entity.id
_entity.type
_entity.pdbx_description
1 polymer ?
#
loop_
_entity_poly.entity_id
_entity_poly.type
_entity_poly.pdbx_seq_one_letter_code
_entity_poly.pdbx_strand_id
1 'polypeptide(L)'
;MTERKMCKFYNLNVPERRSGSGEGGAQNHGGNDDDERNADEIVQPYVPPHEHKLEYSYWMWFSRRPPARELSATTTGYGQALRLVGRVASVEQWWGLYTHLARPAELPPLSDLHLFKLGIKPMWEDPANVNGGKWVVRLRKAQTGRAWEDLCMAMLGEQFMVGPELCGVVLSVRFQEDHLAVWHRTASDLAAAARVRDALRRILQLPASVPIEYKAHGDRLRASNRQNDEEGRS
;
A
#
# COMPACT_ATOMS: atom_id res chain seq x y z
N MET A 1 -2.56 16.06 -15.98
CA MET A 1 -3.87 15.76 -15.40
C MET A 1 -3.65 15.54 -13.93
N THR A 2 -4.06 16.47 -13.12
CA THR A 2 -3.44 16.94 -11.88
C THR A 2 -4.01 16.26 -10.64
N GLU A 3 -3.23 16.25 -9.54
CA GLU A 3 -3.56 15.87 -8.16
C GLU A 3 -4.98 16.21 -7.69
N ARG A 4 -5.61 17.23 -8.29
CA ARG A 4 -7.01 17.63 -8.01
C ARG A 4 -8.07 16.57 -8.35
N LYS A 5 -7.82 15.57 -9.21
CA LYS A 5 -8.80 14.50 -9.48
C LYS A 5 -8.78 13.41 -8.42
N MET A 6 -7.64 13.15 -7.78
CA MET A 6 -7.58 12.20 -6.67
C MET A 6 -8.19 12.74 -5.37
N CYS A 7 -8.08 14.05 -5.11
CA CYS A 7 -8.61 14.67 -3.88
C CYS A 7 -10.13 14.86 -3.86
N LYS A 8 -10.85 14.76 -4.98
CA LYS A 8 -12.30 14.96 -5.03
C LYS A 8 -13.14 13.77 -4.55
N PHE A 9 -12.53 12.61 -4.30
CA PHE A 9 -13.25 11.37 -3.94
C PHE A 9 -13.24 11.03 -2.44
N TYR A 10 -12.65 11.87 -1.59
CA TYR A 10 -12.52 11.60 -0.14
C TYR A 10 -13.73 11.95 0.71
N ASN A 11 -14.87 12.41 0.12
CA ASN A 11 -16.12 12.65 0.82
C ASN A 11 -17.10 11.48 0.65
N LEU A 12 -16.72 10.27 1.04
CA LEU A 12 -17.69 9.22 1.30
C LEU A 12 -18.22 9.44 2.74
N ASN A 13 -19.36 10.13 2.84
CA ASN A 13 -20.12 10.30 4.05
C ASN A 13 -20.34 8.97 4.75
N VAL A 14 -19.68 8.77 5.87
CA VAL A 14 -20.15 7.84 6.91
C VAL A 14 -21.45 8.45 7.45
N PRO A 15 -22.57 7.72 7.51
CA PRO A 15 -23.83 8.27 8.03
C PRO A 15 -23.65 8.63 9.51
N GLU A 16 -23.64 9.94 9.80
CA GLU A 16 -23.70 10.46 11.16
C GLU A 16 -24.98 10.00 11.86
N ARG A 17 -24.82 9.44 13.04
CA ARG A 17 -25.92 9.31 14.01
C ARG A 17 -26.40 10.70 14.37
N ARG A 18 -27.59 11.06 13.90
CA ARG A 18 -28.31 12.26 14.39
C ARG A 18 -28.62 12.09 15.86
N SER A 19 -28.04 12.92 16.68
CA SER A 19 -28.58 13.32 17.98
C SER A 19 -28.63 14.85 18.03
N GLY A 20 -29.79 15.35 18.37
CA GLY A 20 -30.40 16.61 18.33
C GLY A 20 -29.63 17.92 18.62
N SER A 21 -30.19 18.94 17.96
CA SER A 21 -30.39 20.33 18.33
C SER A 21 -29.27 21.18 18.90
N GLY A 22 -28.97 22.29 18.15
CA GLY A 22 -28.24 23.45 18.65
C GLY A 22 -27.72 24.33 17.52
N GLU A 23 -28.38 25.45 17.29
CA GLU A 23 -28.07 26.51 16.32
C GLU A 23 -26.72 27.20 16.60
N GLY A 24 -26.06 27.64 15.54
CA GLY A 24 -25.23 28.84 15.60
C GLY A 24 -23.82 28.75 15.01
N GLY A 25 -23.60 29.46 13.89
CA GLY A 25 -22.30 30.07 13.60
C GLY A 25 -21.40 29.41 12.56
N ALA A 26 -21.48 29.91 11.34
CA ALA A 26 -20.53 29.66 10.26
C ALA A 26 -19.13 30.15 10.63
N GLN A 27 -18.10 29.30 10.46
CA GLN A 27 -16.77 29.70 9.99
C GLN A 27 -16.06 28.51 9.35
N ASN A 28 -15.77 28.72 8.09
CA ASN A 28 -15.01 27.84 7.18
C ASN A 28 -13.53 28.00 7.54
N HIS A 29 -12.83 26.86 7.86
CA HIS A 29 -11.40 26.61 7.57
C HIS A 29 -10.95 25.36 8.32
N GLY A 30 -10.47 24.34 7.60
CA GLY A 30 -9.80 23.19 8.23
C GLY A 30 -10.13 21.84 7.58
N GLY A 31 -9.74 21.65 6.33
CA GLY A 31 -10.06 20.43 5.58
C GLY A 31 -8.87 19.50 5.28
N ASN A 32 -7.69 19.63 5.92
CA ASN A 32 -6.53 18.81 5.58
C ASN A 32 -5.78 18.18 6.78
N ASP A 33 -6.04 18.61 8.01
CA ASP A 33 -5.23 18.15 9.16
C ASP A 33 -5.82 16.93 9.89
N ASP A 34 -7.08 16.59 9.64
CA ASP A 34 -7.75 15.50 10.35
C ASP A 34 -7.47 14.12 9.73
N ASP A 35 -7.17 14.06 8.44
CA ASP A 35 -6.85 12.80 7.75
C ASP A 35 -5.44 12.29 8.08
N GLU A 36 -4.48 13.16 8.35
CA GLU A 36 -3.12 12.76 8.74
C GLU A 36 -3.06 12.24 10.19
N ARG A 37 -3.84 12.82 11.10
CA ARG A 37 -3.94 12.37 12.52
C ARG A 37 -4.60 11.00 12.65
N ASN A 38 -5.42 10.60 11.69
CA ASN A 38 -6.17 9.34 11.70
C ASN A 38 -5.39 8.16 11.08
N ALA A 39 -4.23 8.39 10.46
CA ALA A 39 -3.43 7.34 9.82
C ALA A 39 -2.70 6.42 10.83
N ASP A 40 -2.52 6.86 12.07
CA ASP A 40 -1.89 6.08 13.13
C ASP A 40 -2.88 5.27 13.98
N GLU A 41 -4.17 5.59 13.88
CA GLU A 41 -5.20 4.89 14.63
C GLU A 41 -5.65 3.61 13.91
N ILE A 42 -5.44 2.46 14.56
CA ILE A 42 -5.87 1.14 14.06
C ILE A 42 -7.36 0.97 14.30
N VAL A 43 -8.18 1.64 13.48
CA VAL A 43 -9.64 1.50 13.53
C VAL A 43 -10.08 0.39 12.58
N GLN A 44 -10.72 -0.64 13.13
CA GLN A 44 -11.35 -1.70 12.34
C GLN A 44 -12.57 -1.13 11.60
N PRO A 45 -12.66 -1.27 10.27
CA PRO A 45 -13.86 -0.90 9.54
C PRO A 45 -15.05 -1.73 10.02
N TYR A 46 -16.18 -1.08 10.21
CA TYR A 46 -17.44 -1.79 10.48
C TYR A 46 -17.89 -2.52 9.20
N VAL A 47 -18.27 -3.78 9.35
CA VAL A 47 -18.84 -4.60 8.26
C VAL A 47 -20.33 -4.81 8.55
N PRO A 48 -21.23 -4.23 7.73
CA PRO A 48 -22.66 -4.47 7.83
C PRO A 48 -23.00 -5.95 7.64
N PRO A 49 -24.11 -6.46 8.25
CA PRO A 49 -24.47 -7.88 8.17
C PRO A 49 -24.76 -8.42 6.75
N HIS A 50 -25.05 -7.52 5.79
CA HIS A 50 -25.33 -7.87 4.39
C HIS A 50 -24.07 -7.87 3.51
N GLU A 51 -22.91 -7.48 4.04
CA GLU A 51 -21.65 -7.49 3.33
C GLU A 51 -20.85 -8.77 3.60
N HIS A 52 -20.06 -9.18 2.62
CA HIS A 52 -19.18 -10.34 2.71
C HIS A 52 -17.86 -9.97 3.38
N LYS A 53 -17.74 -10.32 4.66
CA LYS A 53 -16.55 -10.03 5.46
C LYS A 53 -15.32 -10.76 4.92
N LEU A 54 -14.19 -10.03 4.83
CA LEU A 54 -12.88 -10.59 4.53
C LEU A 54 -12.26 -11.23 5.77
N GLU A 55 -11.32 -12.17 5.57
CA GLU A 55 -10.56 -12.80 6.66
C GLU A 55 -9.75 -11.77 7.44
N TYR A 56 -9.11 -10.83 6.76
CA TYR A 56 -8.41 -9.70 7.34
C TYR A 56 -9.02 -8.39 6.85
N SER A 57 -8.81 -7.32 7.64
CA SER A 57 -9.03 -5.95 7.18
C SER A 57 -7.75 -5.41 6.55
N TYR A 58 -7.89 -4.47 5.63
CA TYR A 58 -6.77 -3.95 4.85
C TYR A 58 -6.77 -2.43 4.81
N TRP A 59 -5.56 -1.88 4.68
CA TRP A 59 -5.29 -0.50 4.40
C TRP A 59 -4.79 -0.33 2.97
N MET A 60 -5.40 0.58 2.22
CA MET A 60 -4.93 1.02 0.92
C MET A 60 -4.17 2.33 1.08
N TRP A 61 -2.91 2.36 0.61
CA TRP A 61 -2.05 3.53 0.69
C TRP A 61 -1.58 3.95 -0.69
N PHE A 62 -1.27 5.23 -0.80
CA PHE A 62 -0.62 5.83 -1.95
C PHE A 62 0.61 6.61 -1.51
N SER A 63 1.68 6.52 -2.30
CA SER A 63 2.84 7.39 -2.14
C SER A 63 3.36 7.84 -3.49
N ARG A 64 3.97 9.02 -3.54
CA ARG A 64 4.63 9.55 -4.71
C ARG A 64 5.95 10.17 -4.30
N ARG A 65 7.02 9.81 -4.99
CA ARG A 65 8.31 10.48 -4.83
C ARG A 65 8.32 11.76 -5.67
N PRO A 66 8.60 12.92 -5.08
CA PRO A 66 8.78 14.13 -5.88
C PRO A 66 10.00 13.94 -6.81
N PRO A 67 9.97 14.52 -8.04
CA PRO A 67 11.14 14.56 -8.90
C PRO A 67 12.32 15.26 -8.19
N ALA A 68 13.55 14.86 -8.51
CA ALA A 68 14.77 15.38 -7.86
C ALA A 68 14.89 16.92 -7.88
N ARG A 69 14.23 17.60 -8.84
CA ARG A 69 14.16 19.07 -8.91
C ARG A 69 13.29 19.71 -7.81
N GLU A 70 12.38 18.96 -7.21
CA GLU A 70 11.47 19.44 -6.15
C GLU A 70 12.00 19.12 -4.75
N LEU A 71 13.10 18.36 -4.64
CA LEU A 71 13.70 17.94 -3.36
C LEU A 71 14.44 19.05 -2.61
N SER A 72 14.61 20.26 -3.19
CA SER A 72 15.46 21.29 -2.58
C SER A 72 14.83 22.06 -1.40
N ALA A 73 13.59 21.84 -1.03
CA ALA A 73 12.90 22.65 -0.03
C ALA A 73 12.37 21.91 1.21
N THR A 74 12.19 20.59 1.19
CA THR A 74 11.69 19.86 2.36
C THR A 74 12.29 18.47 2.43
N THR A 75 13.13 18.24 3.43
CA THR A 75 13.62 16.90 3.82
C THR A 75 12.47 16.09 4.41
N THR A 76 11.48 15.75 3.59
CA THR A 76 10.37 14.90 4.01
C THR A 76 10.80 13.44 3.86
N GLY A 77 10.94 12.75 4.99
CA GLY A 77 11.23 11.32 5.02
C GLY A 77 10.17 10.52 4.24
N TYR A 78 10.49 9.30 3.81
CA TYR A 78 9.59 8.40 3.07
C TYR A 78 8.21 8.24 3.74
N GLY A 79 8.15 8.27 5.07
CA GLY A 79 6.91 8.18 5.84
C GLY A 79 5.94 9.34 5.61
N GLN A 80 6.44 10.54 5.31
CA GLN A 80 5.60 11.72 5.08
C GLN A 80 4.99 11.76 3.66
N ALA A 81 5.54 10.98 2.73
CA ALA A 81 4.97 10.83 1.38
C ALA A 81 3.86 9.77 1.32
N LEU A 82 3.61 9.03 2.41
CA LEU A 82 2.67 7.94 2.48
C LEU A 82 1.30 8.44 2.95
N ARG A 83 0.29 8.30 2.08
CA ARG A 83 -1.08 8.74 2.36
C ARG A 83 -2.03 7.55 2.42
N LEU A 84 -2.82 7.47 3.49
CA LEU A 84 -3.88 6.49 3.61
C LEU A 84 -5.02 6.86 2.65
N VAL A 85 -5.38 5.93 1.77
CA VAL A 85 -6.45 6.10 0.77
C VAL A 85 -7.78 5.60 1.31
N GLY A 86 -7.76 4.49 2.05
CA GLY A 86 -8.96 3.93 2.64
C GLY A 86 -8.69 2.63 3.40
N ARG A 87 -9.72 2.19 4.10
CA ARG A 87 -9.74 0.95 4.88
C ARG A 87 -10.86 0.07 4.35
N VAL A 88 -10.64 -1.23 4.27
CA VAL A 88 -11.64 -2.18 3.80
C VAL A 88 -11.60 -3.45 4.66
N ALA A 89 -12.78 -4.01 4.93
CA ALA A 89 -12.98 -5.23 5.70
C ALA A 89 -14.02 -6.17 5.07
N SER A 90 -14.61 -5.78 3.93
CA SER A 90 -15.55 -6.59 3.16
C SER A 90 -15.27 -6.50 1.66
N VAL A 91 -15.85 -7.44 0.90
CA VAL A 91 -15.76 -7.45 -0.56
C VAL A 91 -16.38 -6.20 -1.15
N GLU A 92 -17.52 -5.77 -0.63
CA GLU A 92 -18.25 -4.60 -1.09
C GLU A 92 -17.46 -3.31 -0.84
N GLN A 93 -16.85 -3.18 0.34
CA GLN A 93 -16.00 -2.03 0.67
C GLN A 93 -14.77 -1.98 -0.25
N TRP A 94 -14.17 -3.13 -0.57
CA TRP A 94 -13.08 -3.18 -1.55
C TRP A 94 -13.51 -2.64 -2.92
N TRP A 95 -14.61 -3.14 -3.47
CA TRP A 95 -15.07 -2.69 -4.77
C TRP A 95 -15.53 -1.24 -4.75
N GLY A 96 -16.19 -0.81 -3.66
CA GLY A 96 -16.54 0.58 -3.44
C GLY A 96 -15.34 1.51 -3.48
N LEU A 97 -14.21 1.11 -2.87
CA LEU A 97 -12.96 1.85 -2.94
C LEU A 97 -12.29 1.74 -4.30
N TYR A 98 -12.05 0.50 -4.78
CA TYR A 98 -11.22 0.21 -5.95
C TYR A 98 -11.77 0.81 -7.26
N THR A 99 -13.09 0.82 -7.44
CA THR A 99 -13.73 1.40 -8.64
C THR A 99 -13.53 2.91 -8.76
N HIS A 100 -13.24 3.58 -7.66
CA HIS A 100 -13.00 5.03 -7.62
C HIS A 100 -11.52 5.40 -7.69
N LEU A 101 -10.61 4.43 -7.63
CA LEU A 101 -9.17 4.68 -7.75
C LEU A 101 -8.77 4.93 -9.20
N ALA A 102 -7.76 5.79 -9.39
CA ALA A 102 -7.08 5.90 -10.67
C ALA A 102 -6.43 4.57 -11.05
N ARG A 103 -6.56 4.19 -12.32
CA ARG A 103 -5.95 2.95 -12.81
C ARG A 103 -4.43 3.07 -12.84
N PRO A 104 -3.69 1.97 -12.73
CA PRO A 104 -2.22 1.99 -12.80
C PRO A 104 -1.64 2.75 -13.98
N ALA A 105 -2.29 2.65 -15.15
CA ALA A 105 -1.86 3.33 -16.37
C ALA A 105 -2.06 4.87 -16.34
N GLU A 106 -2.90 5.37 -15.43
CA GLU A 106 -3.20 6.81 -15.27
C GLU A 106 -2.29 7.45 -14.22
N LEU A 107 -1.58 6.63 -13.43
CA LEU A 107 -0.71 7.13 -12.38
C LEU A 107 0.58 7.69 -12.97
N PRO A 108 1.07 8.82 -12.47
CA PRO A 108 2.35 9.36 -12.89
C PRO A 108 3.49 8.42 -12.46
N PRO A 109 4.62 8.41 -13.20
CA PRO A 109 5.81 7.69 -12.76
C PRO A 109 6.27 8.12 -11.36
N LEU A 110 6.93 7.20 -10.65
CA LEU A 110 7.36 7.33 -9.25
C LEU A 110 6.21 7.36 -8.24
N SER A 111 5.03 6.88 -8.65
CA SER A 111 3.92 6.59 -7.75
C SER A 111 3.96 5.14 -7.30
N ASP A 112 3.48 4.90 -6.08
CA ASP A 112 3.32 3.56 -5.52
C ASP A 112 1.92 3.41 -4.91
N LEU A 113 1.25 2.29 -5.19
CA LEU A 113 0.04 1.84 -4.52
C LEU A 113 0.39 0.69 -3.58
N HIS A 114 -0.19 0.69 -2.38
CA HIS A 114 0.09 -0.34 -1.40
C HIS A 114 -1.21 -0.85 -0.79
N LEU A 115 -1.39 -2.17 -0.77
CA LEU A 115 -2.47 -2.83 -0.04
C LEU A 115 -1.85 -3.68 1.06
N PHE A 116 -2.03 -3.29 2.32
CA PHE A 116 -1.44 -3.95 3.48
C PHE A 116 -2.51 -4.38 4.48
N LYS A 117 -2.25 -5.43 5.24
CA LYS A 117 -3.12 -5.82 6.34
C LYS A 117 -3.22 -4.68 7.35
N LEU A 118 -4.39 -4.53 7.94
CA LEU A 118 -4.66 -3.49 8.93
C LEU A 118 -3.63 -3.53 10.06
N GLY A 119 -3.10 -2.37 10.42
CA GLY A 119 -2.07 -2.21 11.45
C GLY A 119 -0.63 -2.39 10.95
N ILE A 120 -0.42 -2.68 9.66
CA ILE A 120 0.92 -2.78 9.06
C ILE A 120 1.13 -1.61 8.09
N LYS A 121 2.10 -0.76 8.38
CA LYS A 121 2.49 0.33 7.46
C LYS A 121 3.38 -0.22 6.34
N PRO A 122 3.25 0.26 5.09
CA PRO A 122 4.07 -0.19 3.96
C PRO A 122 5.49 0.41 3.99
N MET A 123 6.14 0.26 5.13
CA MET A 123 7.48 0.74 5.43
C MET A 123 8.32 -0.43 5.95
N TRP A 124 9.61 -0.46 5.61
CA TRP A 124 10.50 -1.54 6.07
C TRP A 124 10.84 -1.40 7.57
N GLU A 125 10.64 -0.21 8.15
CA GLU A 125 10.81 0.10 9.56
C GLU A 125 9.66 -0.42 10.44
N ASP A 126 8.51 -0.74 9.84
CA ASP A 126 7.37 -1.29 10.57
C ASP A 126 7.77 -2.61 11.27
N PRO A 127 7.40 -2.82 12.55
CA PRO A 127 7.73 -4.03 13.29
C PRO A 127 7.34 -5.34 12.59
N ALA A 128 6.27 -5.31 11.77
CA ALA A 128 5.83 -6.46 11.00
C ALA A 128 6.70 -6.73 9.76
N ASN A 129 7.45 -5.73 9.30
CA ASN A 129 8.24 -5.81 8.07
C ASN A 129 9.76 -5.92 8.31
N VAL A 130 10.25 -5.41 9.45
CA VAL A 130 11.68 -5.23 9.74
C VAL A 130 12.51 -6.51 9.56
N ASN A 131 11.97 -7.66 9.97
CA ASN A 131 12.59 -8.98 9.84
C ASN A 131 12.13 -9.74 8.59
N GLY A 132 11.34 -9.08 7.75
CA GLY A 132 10.73 -9.66 6.56
C GLY A 132 11.53 -9.44 5.29
N GLY A 133 10.84 -9.72 4.20
CA GLY A 133 11.36 -9.51 2.85
C GLY A 133 10.23 -9.39 1.85
N LYS A 134 10.62 -9.26 0.59
CA LYS A 134 9.67 -9.16 -0.52
C LYS A 134 10.14 -9.88 -1.76
N TRP A 135 9.20 -10.46 -2.45
CA TRP A 135 9.36 -10.91 -3.83
C TRP A 135 8.97 -9.80 -4.78
N VAL A 136 9.74 -9.59 -5.82
CA VAL A 136 9.53 -8.51 -6.81
C VAL A 136 9.51 -9.10 -8.21
N VAL A 137 8.51 -8.72 -8.99
CA VAL A 137 8.44 -9.01 -10.43
C VAL A 137 8.32 -7.72 -11.21
N ARG A 138 8.98 -7.65 -12.37
CA ARG A 138 8.90 -6.51 -13.31
C ARG A 138 7.92 -6.85 -14.40
N LEU A 139 7.05 -5.92 -14.73
CA LEU A 139 5.99 -6.09 -15.72
C LEU A 139 6.02 -4.95 -16.75
N ARG A 140 5.64 -5.31 -17.98
CA ARG A 140 5.40 -4.31 -19.02
C ARG A 140 4.13 -3.52 -18.69
N LYS A 141 4.11 -2.25 -19.03
CA LYS A 141 2.99 -1.32 -18.78
C LYS A 141 1.60 -1.89 -19.14
N ALA A 142 1.50 -2.56 -20.29
CA ALA A 142 0.24 -3.13 -20.76
C ALA A 142 -0.31 -4.25 -19.84
N GLN A 143 0.52 -4.88 -19.03
CA GLN A 143 0.15 -6.00 -18.17
C GLN A 143 -0.19 -5.53 -16.75
N THR A 144 0.31 -4.36 -16.34
CA THR A 144 0.31 -3.90 -14.95
C THR A 144 -1.10 -3.77 -14.36
N GLY A 145 -2.05 -3.21 -15.11
CA GLY A 145 -3.40 -2.98 -14.60
C GLY A 145 -4.09 -4.26 -14.18
N ARG A 146 -4.06 -5.28 -15.05
CA ARG A 146 -4.66 -6.58 -14.77
C ARG A 146 -3.91 -7.33 -13.67
N ALA A 147 -2.58 -7.35 -13.74
CA ALA A 147 -1.75 -8.02 -12.76
C ALA A 147 -1.89 -7.43 -11.35
N TRP A 148 -2.06 -6.10 -11.25
CA TRP A 148 -2.34 -5.44 -9.97
C TRP A 148 -3.69 -5.87 -9.39
N GLU A 149 -4.74 -5.89 -10.20
CA GLU A 149 -6.07 -6.33 -9.79
C GLU A 149 -6.05 -7.79 -9.32
N ASP A 150 -5.46 -8.69 -10.13
CA ASP A 150 -5.33 -10.11 -9.78
C ASP A 150 -4.56 -10.30 -8.46
N LEU A 151 -3.50 -9.50 -8.24
CA LEU A 151 -2.70 -9.56 -7.03
C LEU A 151 -3.49 -9.09 -5.79
N CYS A 152 -4.24 -7.99 -5.92
CA CYS A 152 -5.12 -7.50 -4.86
C CYS A 152 -6.21 -8.54 -4.52
N MET A 153 -6.88 -9.09 -5.53
CA MET A 153 -7.91 -10.11 -5.33
C MET A 153 -7.36 -11.37 -4.66
N ALA A 154 -6.15 -11.78 -5.04
CA ALA A 154 -5.48 -12.92 -4.42
C ALA A 154 -5.11 -12.66 -2.96
N MET A 155 -4.75 -11.42 -2.62
CA MET A 155 -4.46 -11.04 -1.24
C MET A 155 -5.73 -11.02 -0.39
N LEU A 156 -6.80 -10.40 -0.88
CA LEU A 156 -8.11 -10.35 -0.20
C LEU A 156 -8.71 -11.74 0.01
N GLY A 157 -8.52 -12.63 -0.96
CA GLY A 157 -9.00 -14.02 -0.94
C GLY A 157 -8.02 -15.02 -0.33
N GLU A 158 -6.97 -14.58 0.38
CA GLU A 158 -5.96 -15.43 1.06
C GLU A 158 -5.33 -16.52 0.17
N GLN A 159 -5.18 -16.24 -1.14
CA GLN A 159 -4.68 -17.18 -2.14
C GLN A 159 -3.19 -17.53 -2.02
N PHE A 160 -2.46 -16.82 -1.18
CA PHE A 160 -1.05 -17.09 -0.86
C PHE A 160 -0.88 -18.23 0.14
N MET A 161 -1.93 -18.55 0.91
CA MET A 161 -1.98 -19.67 1.87
C MET A 161 -0.83 -19.64 2.90
N VAL A 162 -0.47 -18.45 3.34
CA VAL A 162 0.57 -18.21 4.37
C VAL A 162 0.02 -17.44 5.58
N GLY A 163 -1.28 -17.14 5.58
CA GLY A 163 -1.98 -16.52 6.70
C GLY A 163 -1.28 -15.22 7.17
N PRO A 164 -0.95 -15.11 8.48
CA PRO A 164 -0.39 -13.89 9.06
C PRO A 164 1.01 -13.53 8.53
N GLU A 165 1.71 -14.44 7.84
CA GLU A 165 3.02 -14.16 7.25
C GLU A 165 2.94 -13.16 6.09
N LEU A 166 1.79 -13.05 5.40
CA LEU A 166 1.59 -12.06 4.35
C LEU A 166 1.32 -10.69 4.97
N CYS A 167 2.18 -9.71 4.68
CA CYS A 167 2.02 -8.33 5.15
C CYS A 167 1.24 -7.46 4.16
N GLY A 168 1.60 -7.50 2.88
CA GLY A 168 1.00 -6.65 1.89
C GLY A 168 1.54 -6.83 0.48
N VAL A 169 0.92 -6.12 -0.45
CA VAL A 169 1.32 -6.06 -1.86
C VAL A 169 1.53 -4.61 -2.29
N VAL A 170 2.47 -4.40 -3.20
CA VAL A 170 2.85 -3.06 -3.67
C VAL A 170 2.93 -3.05 -5.18
N LEU A 171 2.32 -2.05 -5.80
CA LEU A 171 2.56 -1.67 -7.18
C LEU A 171 3.43 -0.42 -7.19
N SER A 172 4.53 -0.48 -7.89
CA SER A 172 5.45 0.64 -8.11
C SER A 172 5.44 1.05 -9.58
N VAL A 173 4.82 2.19 -9.90
CA VAL A 173 4.78 2.74 -11.25
C VAL A 173 6.10 3.43 -11.57
N ARG A 174 6.79 2.96 -12.61
CA ARG A 174 8.12 3.47 -13.04
C ARG A 174 8.07 3.92 -14.50
N PHE A 175 9.16 4.45 -15.02
CA PHE A 175 9.18 5.00 -16.38
C PHE A 175 9.03 3.94 -17.48
N GLN A 176 9.80 2.87 -17.43
CA GLN A 176 9.84 1.83 -18.47
C GLN A 176 8.98 0.62 -18.14
N GLU A 177 9.19 0.05 -16.96
CA GLU A 177 8.50 -1.13 -16.46
C GLU A 177 7.95 -0.84 -15.07
N ASP A 178 6.83 -1.48 -14.72
CA ASP A 178 6.28 -1.39 -13.38
C ASP A 178 6.73 -2.60 -12.55
N HIS A 179 6.79 -2.42 -11.23
CA HIS A 179 7.17 -3.47 -10.33
C HIS A 179 5.97 -3.85 -9.44
N LEU A 180 5.68 -5.14 -9.38
CA LEU A 180 4.81 -5.69 -8.35
C LEU A 180 5.66 -6.37 -7.28
N ALA A 181 5.31 -6.15 -6.01
CA ALA A 181 5.99 -6.77 -4.90
C ALA A 181 5.00 -7.37 -3.91
N VAL A 182 5.35 -8.52 -3.34
CA VAL A 182 4.64 -9.19 -2.26
C VAL A 182 5.53 -9.22 -1.04
N TRP A 183 5.07 -8.62 0.04
CA TRP A 183 5.81 -8.49 1.30
C TRP A 183 5.36 -9.54 2.29
N HIS A 184 6.32 -10.18 2.95
CA HIS A 184 6.06 -11.14 4.02
C HIS A 184 6.91 -10.84 5.27
N ARG A 185 6.46 -11.34 6.42
CA ARG A 185 6.92 -10.95 7.75
C ARG A 185 8.30 -11.49 8.10
N THR A 186 8.60 -12.75 7.75
CA THR A 186 9.74 -13.50 8.28
C THR A 186 10.66 -13.98 7.16
N ALA A 187 11.75 -13.24 6.90
CA ALA A 187 12.70 -13.57 5.83
C ALA A 187 13.42 -14.90 6.06
N SER A 188 13.59 -15.34 7.32
CA SER A 188 14.19 -16.62 7.69
C SER A 188 13.27 -17.83 7.49
N ASP A 189 11.94 -17.63 7.33
CA ASP A 189 11.02 -18.70 6.96
C ASP A 189 11.07 -18.95 5.45
N LEU A 190 12.03 -19.76 5.04
CA LEU A 190 12.23 -20.09 3.63
C LEU A 190 11.05 -20.85 3.03
N ALA A 191 10.30 -21.60 3.85
CA ALA A 191 9.12 -22.34 3.40
C ALA A 191 7.96 -21.39 3.09
N ALA A 192 7.69 -20.41 3.96
CA ALA A 192 6.70 -19.38 3.70
C ALA A 192 7.12 -18.51 2.49
N ALA A 193 8.39 -18.10 2.43
CA ALA A 193 8.92 -17.34 1.30
C ALA A 193 8.74 -18.09 -0.04
N ALA A 194 9.02 -19.39 -0.07
CA ALA A 194 8.83 -20.22 -1.27
C ALA A 194 7.34 -20.29 -1.66
N ARG A 195 6.42 -20.53 -0.70
CA ARG A 195 4.97 -20.53 -0.97
C ARG A 195 4.50 -19.21 -1.56
N VAL A 196 4.97 -18.07 -1.02
CA VAL A 196 4.64 -16.74 -1.54
C VAL A 196 5.11 -16.57 -2.98
N ARG A 197 6.35 -16.98 -3.30
CA ARG A 197 6.90 -16.94 -4.67
C ARG A 197 6.06 -17.78 -5.64
N ASP A 198 5.75 -19.01 -5.25
CA ASP A 198 5.06 -19.96 -6.12
C ASP A 198 3.60 -19.53 -6.34
N ALA A 199 2.95 -19.00 -5.29
CA ALA A 199 1.64 -18.37 -5.41
C ALA A 199 1.67 -17.14 -6.33
N LEU A 200 2.65 -16.24 -6.17
CA LEU A 200 2.81 -15.08 -7.04
C LEU A 200 2.93 -15.49 -8.52
N ARG A 201 3.76 -16.49 -8.82
CA ARG A 201 3.91 -17.03 -10.18
C ARG A 201 2.62 -17.58 -10.73
N ARG A 202 1.87 -18.35 -9.94
CA ARG A 202 0.58 -18.94 -10.31
C ARG A 202 -0.49 -17.87 -10.53
N ILE A 203 -0.63 -16.92 -9.62
CA ILE A 203 -1.64 -15.85 -9.67
C ILE A 203 -1.46 -15.00 -10.92
N LEU A 204 -0.23 -14.58 -11.19
CA LEU A 204 0.09 -13.74 -12.33
C LEU A 204 0.36 -14.54 -13.62
N GLN A 205 0.22 -15.86 -13.58
CA GLN A 205 0.45 -16.79 -14.72
C GLN A 205 1.82 -16.55 -15.39
N LEU A 206 2.86 -16.30 -14.57
CA LEU A 206 4.19 -15.96 -15.09
C LEU A 206 4.89 -17.20 -15.67
N PRO A 207 5.42 -17.11 -16.90
CA PRO A 207 6.31 -18.14 -17.44
C PRO A 207 7.52 -18.39 -16.53
N ALA A 208 8.10 -19.58 -16.61
CA ALA A 208 9.29 -19.93 -15.83
C ALA A 208 10.48 -19.00 -16.14
N SER A 209 10.54 -18.46 -17.34
CA SER A 209 11.58 -17.52 -17.80
C SER A 209 11.50 -16.13 -17.17
N VAL A 210 10.35 -15.75 -16.59
CA VAL A 210 10.22 -14.45 -15.93
C VAL A 210 10.90 -14.51 -14.56
N PRO A 211 11.92 -13.67 -14.31
CA PRO A 211 12.60 -13.65 -13.03
C PRO A 211 11.70 -13.03 -11.94
N ILE A 212 11.72 -13.67 -10.77
CA ILE A 212 11.13 -13.12 -9.54
C ILE A 212 12.29 -12.95 -8.56
N GLU A 213 12.57 -11.69 -8.20
CA GLU A 213 13.70 -11.33 -7.35
C GLU A 213 13.28 -11.31 -5.87
N TYR A 214 14.08 -11.89 -4.98
CA TYR A 214 13.91 -11.77 -3.54
C TYR A 214 14.76 -10.65 -2.96
N LYS A 215 14.21 -9.89 -2.01
CA LYS A 215 14.92 -8.81 -1.30
C LYS A 215 14.53 -8.83 0.18
N ALA A 216 15.46 -9.21 1.05
CA ALA A 216 15.28 -9.07 2.48
C ALA A 216 15.32 -7.57 2.89
N HIS A 217 14.48 -7.18 3.85
CA HIS A 217 14.44 -5.80 4.33
C HIS A 217 15.68 -5.46 5.16
N GLY A 218 16.19 -6.41 5.94
CA GLY A 218 17.39 -6.24 6.77
C GLY A 218 18.68 -5.90 5.99
N ASP A 219 18.77 -6.28 4.72
CA ASP A 219 19.94 -5.95 3.90
C ASP A 219 20.02 -4.45 3.57
N ARG A 220 18.87 -3.78 3.49
CA ARG A 220 18.80 -2.32 3.30
C ARG A 220 19.19 -1.55 4.54
N LEU A 221 18.79 -2.03 5.72
CA LEU A 221 19.21 -1.45 7.01
C LEU A 221 20.74 -1.43 7.14
N ARG A 222 21.38 -2.54 6.80
CA ARG A 222 22.84 -2.65 6.83
C ARG A 222 23.52 -1.71 5.84
N ALA A 223 22.94 -1.54 4.65
CA ALA A 223 23.48 -0.64 3.63
C ALA A 223 23.31 0.84 4.03
N SER A 224 22.15 1.23 4.57
CA SER A 224 21.87 2.59 5.03
C SER A 224 22.76 2.99 6.22
N ASN A 225 22.96 2.10 7.19
CA ASN A 225 23.81 2.37 8.34
C ASN A 225 25.30 2.53 7.94
N ARG A 226 25.78 1.78 6.94
CA ARG A 226 27.15 1.94 6.43
C ARG A 226 27.37 3.30 5.76
N GLN A 227 26.38 3.81 5.01
CA GLN A 227 26.46 5.15 4.40
C GLN A 227 26.51 6.26 5.45
N ASN A 228 25.68 6.17 6.49
CA ASN A 228 25.66 7.16 7.58
C ASN A 228 26.96 7.12 8.41
N ASP A 229 27.60 5.94 8.58
CA ASP A 229 28.88 5.80 9.28
C ASP A 229 30.05 6.37 8.47
N GLU A 230 29.98 6.33 7.13
CA GLU A 230 30.99 6.91 6.25
C GLU A 230 30.87 8.43 6.16
N GLU A 231 29.65 8.99 6.11
CA GLU A 231 29.40 10.44 6.12
C GLU A 231 29.73 11.09 7.48
N GLY A 232 29.56 10.36 8.59
CA GLY A 232 29.91 10.86 9.94
C GLY A 232 31.41 10.84 10.27
N ARG A 233 32.26 10.30 9.37
CA ARG A 233 33.72 10.26 9.54
C ARG A 233 34.50 11.22 8.63
N SER A 234 33.80 12.01 7.82
CA SER A 234 34.36 13.07 6.97
C SER A 234 34.18 14.43 7.60
#